data_9b3d9523be590e3598673de9c4782e21
#
_entry.id   9b3d9523be590e3598673de9c4782e21
#
_cell.length_a   1.000
_cell.length_b   1.000
_cell.length_c   1.000
_cell.angle_alpha   90.00
_cell.angle_beta   90.00
_cell.angle_gamma   90.00
#
_symmetry.space_group_name_H-M   'P 1'
#
loop_
_entity.id
_entity.type
_entity.pdbx_description
1 polymer ?
#
loop_
_entity_poly.entity_id
_entity_poly.type
_entity_poly.pdbx_seq_one_letter_code
_entity_poly.pdbx_strand_id
1 'polypeptide(L)'
;MELEKNTRLNALFDFYQPLLTSKQNDYLQLYYADDYSLGEIAEEFEVSRQAVYDNLKRSTQLLEDYEAKLHLFADYLQRQAAAEQLNDYIQEKYPNDAELTRLAERL
;
A
#
# COMPACT_ATOMS: atom_id res chain seq x y z
N MET A 1 14.48 -2.84 18.37
CA MET A 1 13.26 -2.07 18.16
C MET A 1 13.15 -1.68 16.69
N GLU A 2 12.47 -2.54 15.93
CA GLU A 2 12.26 -2.34 14.50
C GLU A 2 10.85 -2.78 14.12
N LEU A 3 10.30 -2.10 13.11
CA LEU A 3 9.04 -2.48 12.49
C LEU A 3 9.36 -3.18 11.18
N GLU A 4 8.60 -4.23 10.89
CA GLU A 4 8.77 -4.97 9.66
C GLU A 4 8.36 -4.12 8.45
N LYS A 5 9.28 -3.98 7.49
CA LYS A 5 9.01 -3.29 6.23
C LYS A 5 8.49 -4.32 5.23
N ASN A 6 7.18 -4.40 5.10
CA ASN A 6 6.56 -5.41 4.24
C ASN A 6 5.71 -4.79 3.13
N THR A 7 5.48 -5.59 2.09
CA THR A 7 4.73 -5.18 0.92
C THR A 7 3.28 -4.80 1.24
N ARG A 8 2.68 -5.50 2.21
CA ARG A 8 1.31 -5.22 2.61
C ARG A 8 1.15 -3.82 3.17
N LEU A 9 2.03 -3.42 4.11
CA LEU A 9 1.95 -2.10 4.71
C LEU A 9 2.23 -0.99 3.71
N ASN A 10 3.14 -1.21 2.77
CA ASN A 10 3.35 -0.28 1.66
C ASN A 10 2.08 -0.08 0.84
N ALA A 11 1.38 -1.17 0.51
CA ALA A 11 0.14 -1.11 -0.25
C ALA A 11 -0.96 -0.39 0.53
N LEU A 12 -1.12 -0.69 1.82
CA LEU A 12 -2.10 -0.02 2.66
C LEU A 12 -1.82 1.47 2.78
N PHE A 13 -0.56 1.85 2.88
CA PHE A 13 -0.16 3.26 2.90
C PHE A 13 -0.58 3.96 1.60
N ASP A 14 -0.34 3.34 0.46
CA ASP A 14 -0.73 3.91 -0.84
C ASP A 14 -2.24 4.13 -0.92
N PHE A 15 -3.05 3.18 -0.46
CA PHE A 15 -4.50 3.30 -0.50
C PHE A 15 -5.05 4.33 0.48
N TYR A 16 -4.50 4.38 1.70
CA TYR A 16 -5.09 5.16 2.80
C TYR A 16 -4.34 6.43 3.14
N GLN A 17 -3.29 6.77 2.38
CA GLN A 17 -2.48 7.97 2.59
C GLN A 17 -3.33 9.25 2.76
N PRO A 18 -4.37 9.49 1.93
CA PRO A 18 -5.17 10.70 2.07
C PRO A 18 -5.94 10.83 3.39
N LEU A 19 -6.06 9.74 4.15
CA LEU A 19 -6.77 9.73 5.43
C LEU A 19 -5.85 9.97 6.63
N LEU A 20 -4.55 10.11 6.39
CA LEU A 20 -3.56 10.28 7.45
C LEU A 20 -3.29 11.76 7.72
N THR A 21 -2.86 12.06 8.96
CA THR A 21 -2.35 13.40 9.26
C THR A 21 -1.01 13.61 8.56
N SER A 22 -0.60 14.88 8.41
CA SER A 22 0.70 15.21 7.79
C SER A 22 1.86 14.52 8.49
N LYS A 23 1.86 14.50 9.82
CA LYS A 23 2.92 13.89 10.61
C LYS A 23 2.97 12.38 10.41
N GLN A 24 1.81 11.71 10.44
CA GLN A 24 1.72 10.27 10.18
C GLN A 24 2.22 9.94 8.77
N ASN A 25 1.81 10.74 7.79
CA ASN A 25 2.22 10.55 6.41
C ASN A 25 3.73 10.72 6.25
N ASP A 26 4.30 11.76 6.85
CA ASP A 26 5.74 12.02 6.74
C ASP A 26 6.57 10.88 7.30
N TYR A 27 6.22 10.36 8.47
CA TYR A 27 6.96 9.26 9.10
C TYR A 27 6.82 7.97 8.29
N LEU A 28 5.61 7.65 7.82
CA LEU A 28 5.39 6.46 7.00
C LEU A 28 6.12 6.56 5.67
N GLN A 29 6.08 7.73 5.03
CA GLN A 29 6.80 7.96 3.77
C GLN A 29 8.29 7.72 3.93
N LEU A 30 8.89 8.30 4.96
CA LEU A 30 10.33 8.15 5.18
C LEU A 30 10.69 6.70 5.49
N TYR A 31 9.92 6.03 6.34
CA TYR A 31 10.26 4.68 6.78
C TYR A 31 10.00 3.63 5.70
N TYR A 32 8.82 3.65 5.07
CA TYR A 32 8.40 2.60 4.15
C TYR A 32 8.75 2.89 2.70
N ALA A 33 8.71 4.14 2.25
CA ALA A 33 8.99 4.49 0.86
C ALA A 33 10.45 4.91 0.65
N ASP A 34 11.01 5.70 1.56
CA ASP A 34 12.35 6.27 1.40
C ASP A 34 13.43 5.49 2.15
N ASP A 35 13.05 4.39 2.79
CA ASP A 35 13.95 3.46 3.47
C ASP A 35 14.82 4.07 4.58
N TYR A 36 14.28 5.06 5.29
CA TYR A 36 14.95 5.62 6.45
C TYR A 36 14.88 4.67 7.63
N SER A 37 15.92 4.67 8.46
CA SER A 37 15.90 3.95 9.74
C SER A 37 15.16 4.78 10.79
N LEU A 38 14.77 4.14 11.89
CA LEU A 38 14.16 4.86 13.02
C LEU A 38 15.08 5.97 13.53
N GLY A 39 16.38 5.69 13.60
CA GLY A 39 17.37 6.69 14.05
C GLY A 39 17.48 7.88 13.11
N GLU A 40 17.45 7.63 11.81
CA GLU A 40 17.53 8.71 10.83
C GLU A 40 16.29 9.61 10.89
N ILE A 41 15.10 9.04 11.07
CA ILE A 41 13.88 9.82 11.24
C ILE A 41 13.93 10.62 12.54
N ALA A 42 14.39 9.99 13.63
CA ALA A 42 14.53 10.65 14.93
C ALA A 42 15.45 11.86 14.85
N GLU A 43 16.56 11.74 14.14
CA GLU A 43 17.49 12.86 13.93
C GLU A 43 16.83 13.99 13.15
N GLU A 44 16.15 13.65 12.06
CA GLU A 44 15.53 14.66 11.18
C GLU A 44 14.47 15.47 11.90
N PHE A 45 13.67 14.83 12.75
CA PHE A 45 12.56 15.50 13.44
C PHE A 45 12.91 15.91 14.87
N GLU A 46 14.16 15.68 15.29
CA GLU A 46 14.64 16.05 16.63
C GLU A 46 13.77 15.46 17.74
N VAL A 47 13.48 14.17 17.61
CA VAL A 47 12.72 13.39 18.59
C VAL A 47 13.46 12.11 18.92
N SER A 48 12.99 11.37 19.93
CA SER A 48 13.60 10.09 20.28
C SER A 48 13.24 9.00 19.28
N ARG A 49 14.08 7.97 19.19
CA ARG A 49 13.79 6.78 18.38
C ARG A 49 12.52 6.10 18.87
N GLN A 50 12.29 6.08 20.19
CA GLN A 50 11.08 5.50 20.77
C GLN A 50 9.84 6.25 20.31
N ALA A 51 9.91 7.59 20.24
CA ALA A 51 8.78 8.40 19.76
C ALA A 51 8.45 8.09 18.30
N VAL A 52 9.47 7.91 17.46
CA VAL A 52 9.27 7.52 16.07
C VAL A 52 8.62 6.13 15.98
N TYR A 53 9.17 5.17 16.73
CA TYR A 53 8.63 3.81 16.76
C TYR A 53 7.16 3.80 17.18
N ASP A 54 6.82 4.50 18.25
CA ASP A 54 5.45 4.55 18.76
C ASP A 54 4.49 5.18 17.76
N ASN A 55 4.93 6.24 17.10
CA ASN A 55 4.13 6.90 16.05
C ASN A 55 3.88 5.95 14.87
N LEU A 56 4.93 5.30 14.37
CA LEU A 56 4.82 4.36 13.26
C LEU A 56 3.94 3.18 13.61
N LYS A 57 4.07 2.66 14.83
CA LYS A 57 3.25 1.53 15.28
C LYS A 57 1.76 1.90 15.30
N ARG A 58 1.43 3.08 15.85
CA ARG A 58 0.05 3.56 15.84
C ARG A 58 -0.46 3.81 14.42
N SER A 59 0.38 4.38 13.57
CA SER A 59 -0.01 4.68 12.19
C SER A 59 -0.24 3.42 11.36
N THR A 60 0.61 2.41 11.51
CA THR A 60 0.42 1.13 10.82
C THR A 60 -0.83 0.41 11.31
N GLN A 61 -1.11 0.49 12.62
CA GLN A 61 -2.37 -0.06 13.15
C GLN A 61 -3.59 0.66 12.56
N LEU A 62 -3.50 1.98 12.41
CA LEU A 62 -4.57 2.77 11.79
C LEU A 62 -4.82 2.34 10.34
N LEU A 63 -3.76 2.07 9.57
CA LEU A 63 -3.89 1.56 8.22
C LEU A 63 -4.64 0.22 8.20
N GLU A 64 -4.31 -0.68 9.12
CA GLU A 64 -5.00 -1.97 9.22
C GLU A 64 -6.47 -1.78 9.62
N ASP A 65 -6.75 -0.83 10.50
CA ASP A 65 -8.12 -0.53 10.92
C ASP A 65 -8.95 0.00 9.75
N TYR A 66 -8.37 0.86 8.92
CA TYR A 66 -9.04 1.34 7.69
C TYR A 66 -9.31 0.18 6.73
N GLU A 67 -8.34 -0.68 6.54
CA GLU A 67 -8.51 -1.83 5.64
C GLU A 67 -9.60 -2.78 6.15
N ALA A 68 -9.67 -3.01 7.47
CA ALA A 68 -10.70 -3.86 8.05
C ALA A 68 -12.11 -3.32 7.81
N LYS A 69 -12.24 -2.00 7.67
CA LYS A 69 -13.53 -1.35 7.43
C LYS A 69 -13.84 -1.14 5.95
N LEU A 70 -12.85 -0.77 5.17
CA LEU A 70 -13.04 -0.29 3.79
C LEU A 70 -12.69 -1.32 2.72
N HIS A 71 -11.80 -2.26 3.03
CA HIS A 71 -11.42 -3.37 2.13
C HIS A 71 -10.88 -2.95 0.76
N LEU A 72 -10.27 -1.75 0.65
CA LEU A 72 -9.79 -1.25 -0.65
C LEU A 72 -8.69 -2.14 -1.23
N PHE A 73 -7.76 -2.59 -0.39
CA PHE A 73 -6.67 -3.44 -0.84
C PHE A 73 -7.17 -4.84 -1.19
N ALA A 74 -8.03 -5.44 -0.33
CA ALA A 74 -8.60 -6.75 -0.60
C ALA A 74 -9.40 -6.75 -1.90
N ASP A 75 -10.21 -5.73 -2.12
CA ASP A 75 -11.01 -5.59 -3.34
C ASP A 75 -10.11 -5.40 -4.58
N TYR A 76 -9.03 -4.62 -4.42
CA TYR A 76 -8.05 -4.44 -5.48
C TYR A 76 -7.43 -5.77 -5.90
N LEU A 77 -7.01 -6.60 -4.93
CA LEU A 77 -6.42 -7.90 -5.22
C LEU A 77 -7.41 -8.82 -5.95
N GLN A 78 -8.66 -8.82 -5.54
CA GLN A 78 -9.69 -9.62 -6.20
C GLN A 78 -9.92 -9.17 -7.65
N ARG A 79 -9.99 -7.86 -7.88
CA ARG A 79 -10.14 -7.33 -9.24
C ARG A 79 -8.94 -7.65 -10.12
N GLN A 80 -7.73 -7.57 -9.55
CA GLN A 80 -6.52 -7.93 -10.29
C GLN A 80 -6.52 -9.40 -10.71
N ALA A 81 -6.89 -10.29 -9.79
CA ALA A 81 -6.97 -11.71 -10.08
C ALA A 81 -8.02 -12.01 -11.17
N ALA A 82 -9.18 -11.37 -11.08
CA ALA A 82 -10.24 -11.54 -12.06
C ALA A 82 -9.81 -11.01 -13.44
N ALA A 83 -9.13 -9.87 -13.47
CA ALA A 83 -8.63 -9.29 -14.72
C ALA A 83 -7.57 -10.19 -15.36
N GLU A 84 -6.67 -10.78 -14.57
CA GLU A 84 -5.68 -11.73 -15.09
C GLU A 84 -6.35 -12.96 -15.70
N GLN A 85 -7.34 -13.54 -15.02
CA GLN A 85 -8.07 -14.68 -15.52
C GLN A 85 -8.77 -14.36 -16.83
N LEU A 86 -9.38 -13.18 -16.92
CA LEU A 86 -10.06 -12.74 -18.14
C LEU A 86 -9.07 -12.57 -19.29
N ASN A 87 -7.94 -11.91 -19.03
CA ASN A 87 -6.91 -11.69 -20.03
C ASN A 87 -6.32 -13.01 -20.53
N ASP A 88 -6.07 -13.97 -19.63
CA ASP A 88 -5.56 -15.29 -20.00
C ASP A 88 -6.55 -16.04 -20.88
N TYR A 89 -7.84 -15.98 -20.54
CA TYR A 89 -8.88 -16.62 -21.33
C TYR A 89 -8.97 -15.99 -22.74
N ILE A 90 -8.91 -14.66 -22.82
CA ILE A 90 -8.94 -13.95 -24.10
C ILE A 90 -7.76 -14.35 -24.98
N GLN A 91 -6.55 -14.39 -24.41
CA GLN A 91 -5.35 -14.76 -25.15
C GLN A 91 -5.39 -16.20 -25.65
N GLU A 92 -6.03 -17.08 -24.89
CA GLU A 92 -6.19 -18.49 -25.27
C GLU A 92 -7.26 -18.69 -26.35
N LYS A 93 -8.41 -18.05 -26.19
CA LYS A 93 -9.60 -18.31 -27.03
C LYS A 93 -9.82 -17.27 -28.12
N TYR A 94 -9.44 -16.02 -27.90
CA TYR A 94 -9.73 -14.91 -28.78
C TYR A 94 -8.52 -13.99 -28.97
N PRO A 95 -7.34 -14.53 -29.32
CA PRO A 95 -6.10 -13.74 -29.33
C PRO A 95 -6.08 -12.62 -30.40
N ASN A 96 -6.94 -12.73 -31.41
CA ASN A 96 -6.98 -11.78 -32.51
C ASN A 96 -8.12 -10.74 -32.40
N ASP A 97 -8.87 -10.79 -31.29
CA ASP A 97 -9.93 -9.82 -31.06
C ASP A 97 -9.36 -8.59 -30.33
N ALA A 98 -8.92 -7.62 -31.11
CA ALA A 98 -8.29 -6.41 -30.58
C ALA A 98 -9.23 -5.59 -29.70
N GLU A 99 -10.52 -5.54 -30.04
CA GLU A 99 -11.51 -4.80 -29.27
C GLU A 99 -11.73 -5.43 -27.90
N LEU A 100 -11.83 -6.76 -27.85
CA LEU A 100 -12.02 -7.48 -26.60
C LEU A 100 -10.81 -7.29 -25.68
N THR A 101 -9.59 -7.39 -26.24
CA THR A 101 -8.35 -7.17 -25.51
C THR A 101 -8.29 -5.74 -24.95
N ARG A 102 -8.64 -4.76 -25.77
CA ARG A 102 -8.65 -3.35 -25.38
C ARG A 102 -9.62 -3.10 -24.21
N LEU A 103 -10.81 -3.66 -24.27
CA LEU A 103 -11.81 -3.49 -23.23
C LEU A 103 -11.38 -4.15 -21.92
N ALA A 104 -10.79 -5.34 -22.01
CA ALA A 104 -10.31 -6.07 -20.83
C ALA A 104 -9.17 -5.34 -20.13
N GLU A 105 -8.28 -4.68 -20.87
CA GLU A 105 -7.16 -3.94 -20.31
C GLU A 105 -7.58 -2.73 -19.48
N ARG A 106 -8.82 -2.29 -19.61
CA ARG A 106 -9.36 -1.17 -18.84
C ARG A 106 -9.86 -1.56 -17.44
N LEU A 107 -9.87 -2.83 -17.14
CA LEU A 107 -10.35 -3.34 -15.84
C LEU A 107 -9.26 -3.26 -14.76
#